data_485aa93333e0b1ca3cdf3829a3b498f5
#
_entry.id   485aa93333e0b1ca3cdf3829a3b498f5
#
_cell.length_a   1.000
_cell.length_b   1.000
_cell.length_c   1.000
_cell.angle_alpha   90.00
_cell.angle_beta   90.00
_cell.angle_gamma   90.00
#
_symmetry.space_group_name_H-M   'P 1'
#
loop_
_entity.id
_entity.type
_entity.pdbx_description
1 polymer ?
#
loop_
_entity_poly.entity_id
_entity_poly.type
_entity_poly.pdbx_seq_one_letter_code
_entity_poly.pdbx_strand_id
1 'polypeptide(L)'
;MSSTSRQRVVDALHHRQPDLLPIDFASTRSTGINAYVYRALTEYLGLEEPIYLFDFKQCLAQPSSKVLELLGRDCLPLYRQAPSGIPIDRYKEVVMADGKIYMLPEGYSPQKAADGSEYLYANGIPILKRPSGGMYFDDCFHPLAQVEDELPAFPLPKMTA
;
A
#
# COMPACT_ATOMS: atom_id res chain seq x y z
N MET A 1 -16.16 -31.58 5.69
CA MET A 1 -14.75 -31.16 5.90
C MET A 1 -14.67 -29.69 5.56
N SER A 2 -14.02 -28.87 6.36
CA SER A 2 -13.81 -27.46 6.05
C SER A 2 -12.84 -27.32 4.88
N SER A 3 -13.17 -26.47 3.91
CA SER A 3 -12.28 -26.18 2.78
C SER A 3 -11.03 -25.44 3.23
N THR A 4 -9.93 -25.62 2.51
CA THR A 4 -8.73 -24.79 2.72
C THR A 4 -8.93 -23.39 2.12
N SER A 5 -8.18 -22.38 2.60
CA SER A 5 -8.18 -21.03 2.01
C SER A 5 -7.98 -21.06 0.49
N ARG A 6 -7.01 -21.88 0.03
CA ARG A 6 -6.78 -22.06 -1.42
C ARG A 6 -8.01 -22.59 -2.13
N GLN A 7 -8.69 -23.59 -1.55
CA GLN A 7 -9.87 -24.18 -2.17
C GLN A 7 -11.01 -23.17 -2.26
N ARG A 8 -11.27 -22.37 -1.20
CA ARG A 8 -12.29 -21.31 -1.21
C ARG A 8 -12.06 -20.31 -2.34
N VAL A 9 -10.81 -19.83 -2.48
CA VAL A 9 -10.46 -18.88 -3.54
C VAL A 9 -10.63 -19.50 -4.92
N VAL A 10 -10.15 -20.75 -5.13
CA VAL A 10 -10.29 -21.45 -6.41
C VAL A 10 -11.76 -21.70 -6.76
N ASP A 11 -12.58 -22.09 -5.79
CA ASP A 11 -14.02 -22.33 -6.03
C ASP A 11 -14.72 -21.02 -6.42
N ALA A 12 -14.43 -19.90 -5.73
CA ALA A 12 -14.99 -18.60 -6.08
C ALA A 12 -14.59 -18.16 -7.49
N LEU A 13 -13.30 -18.33 -7.87
CA LEU A 13 -12.81 -18.00 -9.22
C LEU A 13 -13.47 -18.85 -10.32
N HIS A 14 -13.89 -20.08 -9.99
CA HIS A 14 -14.62 -20.98 -10.90
C HIS A 14 -16.14 -20.87 -10.78
N HIS A 15 -16.66 -19.82 -10.13
CA HIS A 15 -18.10 -19.60 -9.90
C HIS A 15 -18.77 -20.77 -9.17
N ARG A 16 -18.03 -21.47 -8.32
CA ARG A 16 -18.57 -22.50 -7.42
C ARG A 16 -18.71 -21.90 -6.03
N GLN A 17 -19.79 -22.26 -5.34
CA GLN A 17 -20.02 -21.78 -3.99
C GLN A 17 -19.06 -22.48 -3.01
N PRO A 18 -18.14 -21.73 -2.33
CA PRO A 18 -17.30 -22.30 -1.28
C PRO A 18 -18.09 -22.50 0.01
N ASP A 19 -17.49 -23.19 1.00
CA ASP A 19 -18.06 -23.39 2.32
C ASP A 19 -18.21 -22.06 3.12
N LEU A 20 -17.27 -21.14 2.91
CA LEU A 20 -17.28 -19.77 3.43
C LEU A 20 -16.84 -18.81 2.33
N LEU A 21 -17.30 -17.55 2.42
CA LEU A 21 -16.82 -16.50 1.51
C LEU A 21 -15.31 -16.30 1.70
N PRO A 22 -14.50 -16.38 0.63
CA PRO A 22 -13.07 -16.09 0.76
C PRO A 22 -12.83 -14.64 1.09
N ILE A 23 -11.94 -14.41 2.06
CA ILE A 23 -11.61 -13.08 2.55
C ILE A 23 -10.22 -12.68 2.08
N ASP A 24 -10.16 -11.58 1.33
CA ASP A 24 -8.93 -10.88 1.02
C ASP A 24 -8.85 -9.59 1.86
N PHE A 25 -8.02 -9.62 2.89
CA PHE A 25 -7.72 -8.46 3.72
C PHE A 25 -6.23 -8.16 3.66
N ALA A 26 -5.90 -7.00 3.09
CA ALA A 26 -4.55 -6.48 2.97
C ALA A 26 -3.55 -7.33 2.15
N SER A 27 -4.02 -8.22 1.25
CA SER A 27 -3.12 -8.92 0.34
C SER A 27 -2.64 -8.04 -0.82
N THR A 28 -3.38 -6.97 -1.12
CA THR A 28 -3.06 -5.98 -2.15
C THR A 28 -3.25 -4.55 -1.61
N ARG A 29 -2.85 -3.54 -2.40
CA ARG A 29 -3.17 -2.14 -2.08
C ARG A 29 -4.67 -1.87 -2.06
N SER A 30 -5.41 -2.47 -2.98
CA SER A 30 -6.86 -2.28 -3.12
C SER A 30 -7.65 -2.86 -1.95
N THR A 31 -7.12 -3.88 -1.29
CA THR A 31 -7.71 -4.52 -0.10
C THR A 31 -7.01 -4.11 1.18
N GLY A 32 -6.09 -3.12 1.09
CA GLY A 32 -5.30 -2.61 2.19
C GLY A 32 -6.12 -1.81 3.19
N ILE A 33 -5.58 -1.66 4.40
CA ILE A 33 -6.17 -0.84 5.47
C ILE A 33 -5.28 0.38 5.74
N ASN A 34 -5.90 1.54 5.88
CA ASN A 34 -5.20 2.76 6.27
C ASN A 34 -4.54 2.59 7.65
N ALA A 35 -3.33 3.10 7.83
CA ALA A 35 -2.54 2.90 9.03
C ALA A 35 -3.19 3.46 10.31
N TYR A 36 -3.89 4.60 10.23
CA TYR A 36 -4.62 5.15 11.38
C TYR A 36 -5.80 4.27 11.77
N VAL A 37 -6.53 3.74 10.77
CA VAL A 37 -7.65 2.82 11.01
C VAL A 37 -7.13 1.48 11.55
N TYR A 38 -6.00 0.99 11.03
CA TYR A 38 -5.37 -0.23 11.51
C TYR A 38 -4.93 -0.09 12.98
N ARG A 39 -4.38 1.06 13.37
CA ARG A 39 -4.07 1.34 14.77
C ARG A 39 -5.32 1.28 15.64
N ALA A 40 -6.39 1.95 15.23
CA ALA A 40 -7.64 1.91 15.99
C ALA A 40 -8.19 0.47 16.10
N LEU A 41 -8.05 -0.34 15.07
CA LEU A 41 -8.42 -1.75 15.08
C LEU A 41 -7.55 -2.55 16.08
N THR A 42 -6.23 -2.37 16.08
CA THR A 42 -5.34 -3.06 17.03
C THR A 42 -5.63 -2.65 18.48
N GLU A 43 -5.85 -1.36 18.74
CA GLU A 43 -6.26 -0.84 20.04
C GLU A 43 -7.60 -1.45 20.49
N TYR A 44 -8.60 -1.54 19.60
CA TYR A 44 -9.89 -2.19 19.89
C TYR A 44 -9.74 -3.69 20.19
N LEU A 45 -8.83 -4.37 19.51
CA LEU A 45 -8.53 -5.78 19.74
C LEU A 45 -7.63 -6.03 20.97
N GLY A 46 -7.18 -4.98 21.66
CA GLY A 46 -6.26 -5.08 22.79
C GLY A 46 -4.88 -5.58 22.39
N LEU A 47 -4.43 -5.27 21.18
CA LEU A 47 -3.11 -5.65 20.64
C LEU A 47 -2.15 -4.47 20.73
N GLU A 48 -1.08 -4.66 21.48
CA GLU A 48 0.04 -3.71 21.54
C GLU A 48 1.12 -4.17 20.56
N GLU A 49 1.12 -3.58 19.37
CA GLU A 49 2.10 -3.91 18.32
C GLU A 49 2.51 -2.66 17.54
N PRO A 50 3.76 -2.61 17.02
CA PRO A 50 4.19 -1.53 16.14
C PRO A 50 3.41 -1.57 14.83
N ILE A 51 3.01 -0.40 14.35
CA ILE A 51 2.26 -0.26 13.11
C ILE A 51 3.23 0.05 11.97
N TYR A 52 3.47 -0.92 11.11
CA TYR A 52 4.32 -0.79 9.93
C TYR A 52 3.52 -0.28 8.73
N LEU A 53 4.08 0.66 7.97
CA LEU A 53 3.55 1.10 6.69
C LEU A 53 4.37 0.47 5.56
N PHE A 54 3.73 -0.36 4.74
CA PHE A 54 4.36 -0.87 3.53
C PHE A 54 4.14 0.05 2.33
N ASP A 55 3.06 0.83 2.34
CA ASP A 55 2.76 1.82 1.33
C ASP A 55 2.51 3.18 1.97
N PHE A 56 3.56 3.99 2.04
CA PHE A 56 3.48 5.35 2.59
C PHE A 56 2.74 6.31 1.67
N LYS A 57 2.64 6.03 0.35
CA LYS A 57 1.91 6.86 -0.61
C LYS A 57 0.41 6.88 -0.28
N GLN A 58 -0.17 5.71 -0.03
CA GLN A 58 -1.59 5.56 0.33
C GLN A 58 -1.81 5.38 1.84
N CYS A 59 -0.75 5.55 2.65
CA CYS A 59 -0.81 5.38 4.11
C CYS A 59 -1.38 4.02 4.53
N LEU A 60 -0.92 2.91 3.86
CA LEU A 60 -1.41 1.57 4.16
C LEU A 60 -0.52 0.84 5.14
N ALA A 61 -1.15 0.28 6.17
CA ALA A 61 -0.50 -0.57 7.15
C ALA A 61 -0.18 -1.95 6.58
N GLN A 62 0.87 -2.56 7.15
CA GLN A 62 1.18 -3.98 7.02
C GLN A 62 0.59 -4.71 8.24
N PRO A 63 -0.58 -5.35 8.13
CA PRO A 63 -1.18 -6.05 9.25
C PRO A 63 -0.32 -7.22 9.72
N SER A 64 -0.30 -7.43 11.04
CA SER A 64 0.38 -8.57 11.65
C SER A 64 -0.34 -9.88 11.32
N SER A 65 0.40 -11.00 11.37
CA SER A 65 -0.18 -12.34 11.20
C SER A 65 -1.31 -12.59 12.17
N LYS A 66 -1.22 -12.07 13.40
CA LYS A 66 -2.23 -12.22 14.45
C LYS A 66 -3.56 -11.58 14.05
N VAL A 67 -3.54 -10.34 13.54
CA VAL A 67 -4.75 -9.66 13.04
C VAL A 67 -5.32 -10.38 11.84
N LEU A 68 -4.45 -10.78 10.90
CA LEU A 68 -4.86 -11.49 9.70
C LEU A 68 -5.52 -12.84 10.01
N GLU A 69 -5.05 -13.56 11.03
CA GLU A 69 -5.63 -14.81 11.51
C GLU A 69 -6.99 -14.58 12.21
N LEU A 70 -7.07 -13.56 13.06
CA LEU A 70 -8.32 -13.20 13.74
C LEU A 70 -9.43 -12.83 12.76
N LEU A 71 -9.09 -12.23 11.63
CA LEU A 71 -10.03 -11.85 10.57
C LEU A 71 -10.32 -12.98 9.58
N GLY A 72 -9.70 -14.15 9.74
CA GLY A 72 -9.96 -15.34 8.91
C GLY A 72 -9.58 -15.16 7.45
N ARG A 73 -8.47 -14.48 7.17
CA ARG A 73 -8.00 -14.24 5.79
C ARG A 73 -7.73 -15.52 5.01
N ASP A 74 -8.02 -15.50 3.72
CA ASP A 74 -7.73 -16.57 2.77
C ASP A 74 -6.59 -16.24 1.79
N CYS A 75 -6.22 -14.95 1.69
CA CYS A 75 -5.13 -14.46 0.83
C CYS A 75 -3.93 -13.98 1.64
N LEU A 76 -2.72 -14.15 1.08
CA LEU A 76 -1.47 -13.67 1.66
C LEU A 76 -0.93 -12.50 0.85
N PRO A 77 -0.37 -11.46 1.50
CA PRO A 77 0.25 -10.37 0.78
C PRO A 77 1.58 -10.80 0.14
N LEU A 78 1.81 -10.33 -1.07
CA LEU A 78 3.10 -10.36 -1.73
C LEU A 78 3.56 -8.93 -1.96
N TYR A 79 4.34 -8.40 -1.03
CA TYR A 79 4.82 -7.02 -1.10
C TYR A 79 5.94 -6.86 -2.12
N ARG A 80 5.92 -5.75 -2.85
CA ARG A 80 7.07 -5.33 -3.66
C ARG A 80 8.19 -4.90 -2.72
N GLN A 81 9.44 -5.23 -3.05
CA GLN A 81 10.61 -4.88 -2.21
C GLN A 81 10.81 -3.36 -2.06
N ALA A 82 10.47 -2.59 -3.08
CA ALA A 82 10.59 -1.14 -3.08
C ALA A 82 9.33 -0.48 -3.68
N PRO A 83 8.21 -0.45 -2.94
CA PRO A 83 7.03 0.28 -3.39
C PRO A 83 7.38 1.77 -3.49
N SER A 84 6.98 2.41 -4.60
CA SER A 84 7.32 3.82 -4.90
C SER A 84 8.82 4.15 -4.85
N GLY A 85 9.68 3.15 -5.16
CA GLY A 85 11.14 3.32 -5.24
C GLY A 85 11.87 3.32 -3.90
N ILE A 86 11.18 3.22 -2.77
CA ILE A 86 11.80 3.16 -1.43
C ILE A 86 11.74 1.72 -0.91
N PRO A 87 12.90 1.10 -0.57
CA PRO A 87 12.92 -0.24 0.01
C PRO A 87 12.17 -0.34 1.34
N ILE A 88 11.49 -1.48 1.55
CA ILE A 88 10.74 -1.79 2.77
C ILE A 88 11.40 -2.91 3.58
N ASP A 89 12.71 -3.06 3.49
CA ASP A 89 13.51 -4.02 4.22
C ASP A 89 13.94 -3.52 5.61
N ARG A 90 14.01 -2.19 5.77
CA ARG A 90 14.34 -1.51 7.04
C ARG A 90 13.36 -0.40 7.34
N TYR A 91 13.07 -0.22 8.63
CA TYR A 91 12.09 0.74 9.12
C TYR A 91 12.69 1.63 10.20
N LYS A 92 12.13 2.82 10.33
CA LYS A 92 12.42 3.78 11.39
C LYS A 92 11.11 4.30 12.02
N GLU A 93 11.21 4.76 13.25
CA GLU A 93 10.11 5.43 13.94
C GLU A 93 9.86 6.82 13.37
N VAL A 94 8.61 7.10 13.09
CA VAL A 94 8.15 8.42 12.62
C VAL A 94 6.90 8.80 13.37
N VAL A 95 6.89 10.01 13.96
CA VAL A 95 5.68 10.58 14.54
C VAL A 95 4.82 11.13 13.41
N MET A 96 3.60 10.62 13.28
CA MET A 96 2.67 11.04 12.24
C MET A 96 1.70 12.12 12.73
N ALA A 97 0.75 12.53 11.88
CA ALA A 97 -0.12 13.67 12.14
C ALA A 97 -1.04 13.53 13.38
N ASP A 98 -1.32 12.30 13.81
CA ASP A 98 -2.06 12.00 15.03
C ASP A 98 -1.20 12.05 16.30
N GLY A 99 0.09 12.43 16.19
CA GLY A 99 1.04 12.47 17.28
C GLY A 99 1.55 11.09 17.76
N LYS A 100 1.18 10.02 17.08
CA LYS A 100 1.59 8.65 17.43
C LYS A 100 2.75 8.16 16.56
N ILE A 101 3.50 7.19 17.07
CA ILE A 101 4.66 6.58 16.39
C ILE A 101 4.19 5.49 15.44
N TYR A 102 4.72 5.52 14.22
CA TYR A 102 4.56 4.49 13.19
C TYR A 102 5.92 4.08 12.63
N MET A 103 6.00 2.87 12.11
CA MET A 103 7.20 2.32 11.49
C MET A 103 7.13 2.56 9.98
N LEU A 104 7.91 3.52 9.47
CA LEU A 104 8.02 3.82 8.06
C LEU A 104 9.34 3.33 7.48
N PRO A 105 9.40 3.03 6.17
CA PRO A 105 10.65 2.66 5.52
C PRO A 105 11.78 3.66 5.82
N GLU A 106 12.99 3.18 6.04
CA GLU A 106 14.14 4.03 6.44
C GLU A 106 14.39 5.17 5.44
N GLY A 107 14.19 4.92 4.14
CA GLY A 107 14.31 5.93 3.08
C GLY A 107 13.18 6.96 3.02
N TYR A 108 12.14 6.84 3.84
CA TYR A 108 11.07 7.83 3.90
C TYR A 108 11.59 9.15 4.52
N SER A 109 11.77 10.18 3.70
CA SER A 109 12.30 11.48 4.12
C SER A 109 11.64 12.62 3.33
N PRO A 110 10.37 12.95 3.64
CA PRO A 110 9.69 14.05 2.96
C PRO A 110 10.31 15.40 3.33
N GLN A 111 10.42 16.27 2.33
CA GLN A 111 10.86 17.65 2.50
C GLN A 111 9.63 18.57 2.52
N LYS A 112 9.53 19.41 3.54
CA LYS A 112 8.42 20.34 3.71
C LYS A 112 8.68 21.63 2.95
N ALA A 113 7.75 22.05 2.11
CA ALA A 113 7.77 23.32 1.41
C ALA A 113 7.14 24.45 2.24
N ALA A 114 7.32 25.70 1.79
CA ALA A 114 6.82 26.89 2.47
C ALA A 114 5.28 26.94 2.56
N ASP A 115 4.58 26.34 1.59
CA ASP A 115 3.11 26.20 1.56
C ASP A 115 2.58 25.10 2.49
N GLY A 116 3.48 24.41 3.21
CA GLY A 116 3.15 23.30 4.08
C GLY A 116 2.98 21.95 3.36
N SER A 117 3.10 21.92 2.03
CA SER A 117 3.15 20.66 1.26
C SER A 117 4.43 19.89 1.56
N GLU A 118 4.39 18.59 1.38
CA GLU A 118 5.55 17.72 1.52
C GLU A 118 5.87 17.03 0.19
N TYR A 119 7.16 16.89 -0.09
CA TYR A 119 7.66 16.28 -1.32
C TYR A 119 8.62 15.15 -1.01
N LEU A 120 8.52 14.05 -1.76
CA LEU A 120 9.52 13.01 -1.80
C LEU A 120 10.28 13.08 -3.12
N TYR A 121 11.59 12.93 -3.03
CA TYR A 121 12.51 13.08 -4.15
C TYR A 121 13.17 11.75 -4.49
N ALA A 122 13.38 11.52 -5.80
CA ALA A 122 14.28 10.49 -6.31
C ALA A 122 15.28 11.16 -7.25
N ASN A 123 16.57 10.96 -6.99
CA ASN A 123 17.65 11.56 -7.79
C ASN A 123 17.52 13.09 -7.98
N GLY A 124 17.07 13.82 -6.94
CA GLY A 124 16.86 15.26 -6.99
C GLY A 124 15.59 15.73 -7.69
N ILE A 125 14.79 14.82 -8.23
CA ILE A 125 13.50 15.11 -8.88
C ILE A 125 12.36 14.87 -7.90
N PRO A 126 11.41 15.83 -7.70
CA PRO A 126 10.23 15.58 -6.88
C PRO A 126 9.33 14.57 -7.61
N ILE A 127 9.11 13.43 -7.00
CA ILE A 127 8.30 12.34 -7.58
C ILE A 127 6.90 12.26 -6.98
N LEU A 128 6.78 12.60 -5.70
CA LEU A 128 5.52 12.56 -4.97
C LEU A 128 5.31 13.86 -4.21
N LYS A 129 4.07 14.32 -4.15
CA LYS A 129 3.63 15.50 -3.40
C LYS A 129 2.46 15.13 -2.49
N ARG A 130 2.53 15.55 -1.23
CA ARG A 130 1.39 15.56 -0.30
C ARG A 130 1.01 17.01 -0.03
N PRO A 131 -0.19 17.46 -0.39
CA PRO A 131 -0.66 18.81 -0.08
C PRO A 131 -0.69 19.07 1.44
N SER A 132 -0.59 20.32 1.85
CA SER A 132 -0.76 20.71 3.25
C SER A 132 -2.11 20.21 3.78
N GLY A 133 -2.10 19.49 4.90
CA GLY A 133 -3.29 18.85 5.47
C GLY A 133 -3.78 17.60 4.71
N GLY A 134 -3.12 17.20 3.62
CA GLY A 134 -3.42 15.98 2.89
C GLY A 134 -2.98 14.73 3.61
N MET A 135 -3.71 13.63 3.40
CA MET A 135 -3.39 12.33 3.98
C MET A 135 -2.47 11.50 3.06
N TYR A 136 -2.56 11.69 1.76
CA TYR A 136 -1.92 10.87 0.75
C TYR A 136 -0.93 11.65 -0.10
N PHE A 137 0.05 10.91 -0.67
CA PHE A 137 0.94 11.44 -1.69
C PHE A 137 0.39 11.14 -3.07
N ASP A 138 0.39 12.13 -3.95
CA ASP A 138 0.09 12.01 -5.36
C ASP A 138 1.38 12.04 -6.18
N ASP A 139 1.36 11.41 -7.36
CA ASP A 139 2.45 11.55 -8.32
C ASP A 139 2.50 12.99 -8.81
N CYS A 140 3.67 13.62 -8.76
CA CYS A 140 3.89 14.98 -9.28
C CYS A 140 4.94 15.02 -10.40
N PHE A 141 5.54 13.90 -10.75
CA PHE A 141 6.45 13.75 -11.86
C PHE A 141 5.79 12.95 -12.98
N HIS A 142 5.64 13.57 -14.13
CA HIS A 142 5.04 12.99 -15.32
C HIS A 142 6.07 13.07 -16.46
N PRO A 143 6.87 12.01 -16.71
CA PRO A 143 7.99 12.06 -17.65
C PRO A 143 7.59 12.40 -19.09
N LEU A 144 6.33 12.19 -19.46
CA LEU A 144 5.81 12.49 -20.79
C LEU A 144 5.10 13.85 -20.90
N ALA A 145 4.98 14.62 -19.81
CA ALA A 145 4.26 15.89 -19.79
C ALA A 145 4.93 16.99 -20.66
N GLN A 146 6.21 16.81 -21.02
CA GLN A 146 6.97 17.76 -21.86
C GLN A 146 7.25 17.22 -23.27
N VAL A 147 6.72 16.06 -23.62
CA VAL A 147 6.82 15.53 -24.98
C VAL A 147 5.76 16.23 -25.82
N GLU A 148 6.19 17.24 -26.56
CA GLU A 148 5.35 17.87 -27.59
C GLU A 148 5.15 16.85 -28.72
N ASP A 149 3.88 16.63 -29.04
CA ASP A 149 3.26 15.87 -30.11
C ASP A 149 4.13 14.93 -30.97
N GLU A 150 3.60 13.75 -31.18
CA GLU A 150 4.09 12.59 -31.93
C GLU A 150 4.91 11.60 -31.10
N LEU A 151 4.25 10.98 -30.11
CA LEU A 151 4.67 9.64 -29.73
C LEU A 151 4.62 8.78 -31.01
N PRO A 152 5.74 8.20 -31.46
CA PRO A 152 5.70 7.26 -32.57
C PRO A 152 4.67 6.19 -32.22
N ALA A 153 3.74 5.93 -33.13
CA ALA A 153 2.70 4.94 -32.96
C ALA A 153 3.36 3.63 -32.51
N PHE A 154 3.22 3.27 -31.24
CA PHE A 154 3.66 1.97 -30.76
C PHE A 154 2.88 0.92 -31.55
N PRO A 155 3.53 0.07 -32.34
CA PRO A 155 2.82 -1.00 -33.03
C PRO A 155 2.25 -1.91 -31.95
N LEU A 156 0.92 -1.86 -31.77
CA LEU A 156 0.23 -2.82 -30.91
C LEU A 156 0.56 -4.23 -31.42
N PRO A 157 1.00 -5.14 -30.55
CA PRO A 157 1.20 -6.53 -30.93
C PRO A 157 -0.10 -7.04 -31.55
N LYS A 158 -0.03 -7.58 -32.78
CA LYS A 158 -1.19 -8.22 -33.41
C LYS A 158 -1.60 -9.37 -32.50
N MET A 159 -2.75 -9.23 -31.86
CA MET A 159 -3.39 -10.36 -31.19
C MET A 159 -3.78 -11.37 -32.29
N THR A 160 -3.01 -12.44 -32.38
CA THR A 160 -3.43 -13.61 -33.14
C THR A 160 -4.53 -14.31 -32.36
N ALA A 161 -5.70 -14.47 -33.02
CA ALA A 161 -6.85 -15.21 -32.50
C ALA A 161 -6.49 -16.69 -32.33
#